data_9944da1e249d601f44a49fc3872ce553
#
_entry.id   9944da1e249d601f44a49fc3872ce553
#
_cell.length_a   1.000
_cell.length_b   1.000
_cell.length_c   1.000
_cell.angle_alpha   90.00
_cell.angle_beta   90.00
_cell.angle_gamma   90.00
#
_symmetry.space_group_name_H-M   'P 1'
#
loop_
_entity.id
_entity.type
_entity.pdbx_description
1 polymer ?
#
loop_
_entity_poly.entity_id
_entity_poly.type
_entity_poly.pdbx_seq_one_letter_code
_entity_poly.pdbx_strand_id
1 'polypeptide(L)'
;TEVCKLFANDAERHAMRKRAYLKGREMIWPTVASLYMKSFERAREERLRNPRMTFVAKTLDRGPAELPPIKIDHLQHLTDDTGIMQHAIFDVPNYDEGYTTDDNARALVVSTLLEELGEESSTARSLATRFLAFLWHAFNQKTGRFRNFLSYDRCWLEEVGSEDSHGRALFGLGTVLSRAKDAGFKGLANRLFVLALPAVRQFSSPRAWAFTLIGLDGYLRVFAGDRIAQDTRHDTGRKTVELIQADFFSRVALVRGYNYLLERERTSGPTCSGQTDGTSRCCGNRT
;
A
#
# COMPACT_ATOMS: atom_id res chain seq x y z
N THR A 1 26.46 -14.18 21.81
CA THR A 1 25.05 -13.96 21.40
C THR A 1 24.40 -15.31 21.10
N GLU A 2 23.06 -15.41 21.20
CA GLU A 2 22.30 -16.65 20.92
C GLU A 2 22.50 -17.15 19.49
N VAL A 3 22.72 -16.23 18.55
CA VAL A 3 23.03 -16.55 17.15
C VAL A 3 24.35 -17.33 17.04
N CYS A 4 25.41 -16.94 17.76
CA CYS A 4 26.68 -17.66 17.75
C CYS A 4 26.56 -19.07 18.34
N LYS A 5 25.74 -19.25 19.39
CA LYS A 5 25.45 -20.58 19.97
C LYS A 5 24.75 -21.48 18.96
N LEU A 6 23.81 -20.92 18.20
CA LEU A 6 23.09 -21.65 17.16
C LEU A 6 23.99 -22.10 16.02
N PHE A 7 24.98 -21.28 15.64
CA PHE A 7 25.96 -21.66 14.63
C PHE A 7 26.95 -22.73 15.14
N ALA A 8 27.24 -22.75 16.43
CA ALA A 8 28.12 -23.73 17.03
C ALA A 8 27.46 -25.09 17.30
N ASN A 9 26.11 -25.16 17.32
CA ASN A 9 25.35 -26.37 17.61
C ASN A 9 24.50 -26.81 16.41
N ASP A 10 25.04 -27.73 15.61
CA ASP A 10 24.38 -28.26 14.41
C ASP A 10 23.04 -28.95 14.72
N ALA A 11 22.98 -29.72 15.83
CA ALA A 11 21.77 -30.45 16.20
C ALA A 11 20.61 -29.48 16.52
N GLU A 12 20.90 -28.44 17.28
CA GLU A 12 19.91 -27.42 17.64
C GLU A 12 19.47 -26.60 16.42
N ARG A 13 20.43 -26.24 15.57
CA ARG A 13 20.15 -25.55 14.30
C ARG A 13 19.25 -26.39 13.39
N HIS A 14 19.51 -27.70 13.23
CA HIS A 14 18.66 -28.60 12.45
C HIS A 14 17.26 -28.77 13.08
N ALA A 15 17.18 -28.90 14.40
CA ALA A 15 15.89 -28.96 15.10
C ALA A 15 15.07 -27.67 14.91
N MET A 16 15.72 -26.51 14.97
CA MET A 16 15.07 -25.22 14.71
C MET A 16 14.59 -25.11 13.26
N ARG A 17 15.42 -25.48 12.28
CA ARG A 17 15.04 -25.51 10.87
C ARG A 17 13.82 -26.39 10.63
N LYS A 18 13.77 -27.59 11.24
CA LYS A 18 12.62 -28.49 11.13
C LYS A 18 11.36 -27.86 11.71
N ARG A 19 11.44 -27.25 12.90
CA ARG A 19 10.30 -26.54 13.51
C ARG A 19 9.84 -25.38 12.65
N ALA A 20 10.76 -24.56 12.17
CA ALA A 20 10.46 -23.43 11.29
C ALA A 20 9.81 -23.87 9.99
N TYR A 21 10.30 -24.95 9.37
CA TYR A 21 9.70 -25.54 8.17
C TYR A 21 8.27 -26.03 8.43
N LEU A 22 8.04 -26.77 9.50
CA LEU A 22 6.71 -27.27 9.84
C LEU A 22 5.73 -26.13 10.09
N LYS A 23 6.17 -25.10 10.84
CA LYS A 23 5.36 -23.92 11.13
C LYS A 23 5.11 -23.07 9.86
N GLY A 24 6.13 -22.91 9.03
CA GLY A 24 6.02 -22.15 7.78
C GLY A 24 5.04 -22.75 6.77
N ARG A 25 4.86 -24.07 6.78
CA ARG A 25 3.87 -24.74 5.90
C ARG A 25 2.43 -24.33 6.18
N GLU A 26 2.13 -23.92 7.40
CA GLU A 26 0.80 -23.41 7.77
C GLU A 26 0.59 -21.96 7.28
N MET A 27 1.67 -21.26 6.97
CA MET A 27 1.68 -19.84 6.60
C MET A 27 1.81 -19.58 5.10
N ILE A 28 1.88 -20.65 4.27
CA ILE A 28 1.92 -20.49 2.80
C ILE A 28 0.58 -19.99 2.28
N TRP A 29 0.62 -19.17 1.23
CA TRP A 29 -0.57 -18.55 0.65
C TRP A 29 -1.73 -19.52 0.34
N PRO A 30 -1.51 -20.71 -0.24
CA PRO A 30 -2.61 -21.66 -0.47
C PRO A 30 -3.33 -22.09 0.81
N THR A 31 -2.58 -22.32 1.90
CA THR A 31 -3.15 -22.70 3.20
C THR A 31 -3.92 -21.55 3.82
N VAL A 32 -3.34 -20.35 3.80
CA VAL A 32 -3.99 -19.13 4.31
C VAL A 32 -5.25 -18.81 3.50
N ALA A 33 -5.20 -18.89 2.17
CA ALA A 33 -6.36 -18.68 1.31
C ALA A 33 -7.47 -19.69 1.61
N SER A 34 -7.13 -20.98 1.81
CA SER A 34 -8.10 -22.02 2.20
C SER A 34 -8.77 -21.71 3.53
N LEU A 35 -8.03 -21.19 4.52
CA LEU A 35 -8.58 -20.77 5.81
C LEU A 35 -9.53 -19.59 5.66
N TYR A 36 -9.20 -18.61 4.81
CA TYR A 36 -10.11 -17.50 4.50
C TYR A 36 -11.39 -17.98 3.83
N MET A 37 -11.29 -18.88 2.84
CA MET A 37 -12.46 -19.46 2.17
C MET A 37 -13.38 -20.18 3.16
N LYS A 38 -12.83 -21.01 4.04
CA LYS A 38 -13.60 -21.68 5.12
C LYS A 38 -14.27 -20.67 6.05
N SER A 39 -13.57 -19.58 6.38
CA SER A 39 -14.13 -18.51 7.22
C SER A 39 -15.30 -17.81 6.53
N PHE A 40 -15.19 -17.51 5.22
CA PHE A 40 -16.27 -16.92 4.45
C PHE A 40 -17.47 -17.85 4.30
N GLU A 41 -17.24 -19.14 4.04
CA GLU A 41 -18.29 -20.16 3.97
C GLU A 41 -19.05 -20.25 5.30
N ARG A 42 -18.31 -20.30 6.43
CA ARG A 42 -18.90 -20.31 7.77
C ARG A 42 -19.70 -19.04 8.05
N ALA A 43 -19.18 -17.88 7.73
CA ALA A 43 -19.89 -16.60 7.90
C ALA A 43 -21.16 -16.52 7.04
N ARG A 44 -21.11 -17.08 5.83
CA ARG A 44 -22.28 -17.18 4.94
C ARG A 44 -23.34 -18.12 5.49
N GLU A 45 -22.96 -19.30 5.98
CA GLU A 45 -23.88 -20.25 6.63
C GLU A 45 -24.52 -19.65 7.88
N GLU A 46 -23.73 -18.99 8.73
CA GLU A 46 -24.20 -18.32 9.93
C GLU A 46 -25.20 -17.21 9.59
N ARG A 47 -24.95 -16.45 8.52
CA ARG A 47 -25.87 -15.41 8.02
C ARG A 47 -27.19 -15.99 7.51
N LEU A 48 -27.16 -17.19 6.89
CA LEU A 48 -28.38 -17.88 6.44
C LEU A 48 -29.18 -18.43 7.63
N ARG A 49 -28.49 -18.90 8.68
CA ARG A 49 -29.15 -19.42 9.91
C ARG A 49 -29.71 -18.29 10.79
N ASN A 50 -28.98 -17.18 10.86
CA ASN A 50 -29.32 -16.01 11.66
C ASN A 50 -29.39 -14.76 10.75
N PRO A 51 -30.44 -14.58 9.96
CA PRO A 51 -30.56 -13.39 9.13
C PRO A 51 -30.60 -12.17 10.05
N ARG A 52 -29.51 -11.39 10.05
CA ARG A 52 -29.49 -10.10 10.73
C ARG A 52 -30.55 -9.23 10.08
N MET A 53 -31.37 -8.58 10.89
CA MET A 53 -32.23 -7.51 10.40
C MET A 53 -31.35 -6.56 9.59
N THR A 54 -31.61 -6.46 8.31
CA THR A 54 -30.91 -5.55 7.42
C THR A 54 -31.26 -4.14 7.88
N PHE A 55 -30.37 -3.53 8.66
CA PHE A 55 -30.32 -2.07 8.64
C PHE A 55 -30.12 -1.70 7.18
N VAL A 56 -31.05 -0.94 6.62
CA VAL A 56 -30.88 -0.38 5.29
C VAL A 56 -29.63 0.47 5.36
N ALA A 57 -28.49 -0.09 4.91
CA ALA A 57 -27.27 0.68 4.83
C ALA A 57 -27.57 1.86 3.91
N LYS A 58 -27.53 3.08 4.44
CA LYS A 58 -27.57 4.29 3.61
C LYS A 58 -26.30 4.25 2.77
N THR A 59 -26.43 3.90 1.51
CA THR A 59 -25.34 4.01 0.55
C THR A 59 -25.26 5.47 0.07
N LEU A 60 -24.09 5.93 -0.31
CA LEU A 60 -23.85 7.31 -0.78
C LEU A 60 -24.78 7.74 -1.92
N ASP A 61 -25.33 6.78 -2.66
CA ASP A 61 -26.29 6.96 -3.77
C ASP A 61 -27.70 7.29 -3.30
N ARG A 62 -28.04 7.10 -2.02
CA ARG A 62 -29.40 7.29 -1.47
C ARG A 62 -29.58 8.61 -0.71
N GLY A 63 -28.63 9.50 -0.76
CA GLY A 63 -28.65 10.81 -0.13
C GLY A 63 -27.32 11.15 0.54
N PRO A 64 -27.06 12.42 0.84
CA PRO A 64 -25.85 12.81 1.54
C PRO A 64 -25.79 12.04 2.86
N ALA A 65 -24.73 11.26 3.05
CA ALA A 65 -24.45 10.64 4.33
C ALA A 65 -24.22 11.77 5.34
N GLU A 66 -24.94 11.75 6.45
CA GLU A 66 -24.66 12.63 7.58
C GLU A 66 -23.35 12.14 8.21
N LEU A 67 -22.25 12.74 7.79
CA LEU A 67 -20.94 12.39 8.29
C LEU A 67 -20.77 12.95 9.72
N PRO A 68 -20.11 12.21 10.61
CA PRO A 68 -19.80 12.76 11.93
C PRO A 68 -18.87 13.98 11.79
N PRO A 69 -18.87 14.91 12.75
CA PRO A 69 -17.95 16.03 12.73
C PRO A 69 -16.50 15.55 12.70
N ILE A 70 -15.67 16.25 11.96
CA ILE A 70 -14.23 15.94 11.87
C ILE A 70 -13.59 16.21 13.24
N LYS A 71 -12.84 15.22 13.75
CA LYS A 71 -12.08 15.33 15.00
C LYS A 71 -10.60 15.24 14.68
N ILE A 72 -9.85 16.21 15.11
CA ILE A 72 -8.39 16.30 14.90
C ILE A 72 -7.57 16.16 16.17
N ASP A 73 -8.22 15.84 17.30
CA ASP A 73 -7.57 15.75 18.62
C ASP A 73 -6.36 14.82 18.58
N HIS A 74 -6.48 13.65 17.96
CA HIS A 74 -5.37 12.69 17.85
C HIS A 74 -4.23 13.22 16.99
N LEU A 75 -4.53 13.90 15.87
CA LEU A 75 -3.53 14.56 15.04
C LEU A 75 -2.76 15.62 15.83
N GLN A 76 -3.46 16.41 16.64
CA GLN A 76 -2.85 17.43 17.50
C GLN A 76 -1.99 16.79 18.59
N HIS A 77 -2.49 15.74 19.26
CA HIS A 77 -1.76 15.03 20.32
C HIS A 77 -0.43 14.44 19.83
N LEU A 78 -0.40 13.91 18.60
CA LEU A 78 0.83 13.35 18.03
C LEU A 78 1.74 14.39 17.38
N THR A 79 1.34 15.66 17.33
CA THR A 79 2.10 16.71 16.66
C THR A 79 2.74 17.65 17.67
N ASP A 80 4.06 17.76 17.63
CA ASP A 80 4.84 18.75 18.38
C ASP A 80 5.39 19.86 17.47
N ASP A 81 6.44 20.58 17.92
CA ASP A 81 7.07 21.65 17.14
C ASP A 81 7.88 21.16 15.94
N THR A 82 8.21 19.86 15.90
CA THR A 82 8.99 19.26 14.81
C THR A 82 8.07 18.76 13.69
N GLY A 83 6.99 18.04 14.06
CA GLY A 83 6.08 17.42 13.14
C GLY A 83 5.18 16.40 13.83
N ILE A 84 4.55 15.51 13.05
CA ILE A 84 3.78 14.41 13.61
C ILE A 84 4.69 13.23 13.93
N MET A 85 4.56 12.70 15.13
CA MET A 85 5.26 11.48 15.56
C MET A 85 4.71 10.25 14.85
N GLN A 86 5.60 9.30 14.58
CA GLN A 86 5.28 8.12 13.77
C GLN A 86 4.29 7.19 14.47
N HIS A 87 4.44 7.00 15.77
CA HIS A 87 3.66 6.03 16.54
C HIS A 87 3.17 6.56 17.88
N ALA A 88 2.09 5.94 18.36
CA ALA A 88 1.55 6.14 19.69
C ALA A 88 1.37 4.77 20.39
N ILE A 89 1.46 4.78 21.71
CA ILE A 89 0.99 3.68 22.57
C ILE A 89 -0.41 4.07 23.02
N PHE A 90 -1.44 3.50 22.39
CA PHE A 90 -2.81 3.99 22.42
C PHE A 90 -2.89 5.45 21.91
N ASP A 91 -3.15 6.41 22.79
CA ASP A 91 -3.23 7.84 22.46
C ASP A 91 -2.01 8.64 22.88
N VAL A 92 -1.00 8.00 23.50
CA VAL A 92 0.21 8.65 24.01
C VAL A 92 1.33 8.52 22.97
N PRO A 93 1.94 9.64 22.54
CA PRO A 93 3.05 9.62 21.61
C PRO A 93 4.21 8.72 22.09
N ASN A 94 4.72 7.88 21.18
CA ASN A 94 5.91 7.06 21.45
C ASN A 94 7.17 7.76 20.95
N TYR A 95 7.92 8.33 21.87
CA TYR A 95 9.13 9.10 21.53
C TYR A 95 10.31 8.25 21.04
N ASP A 96 10.27 6.93 21.26
CA ASP A 96 11.32 6.03 20.78
C ASP A 96 11.33 5.91 19.25
N GLU A 97 10.20 6.19 18.60
CA GLU A 97 10.04 6.01 17.15
C GLU A 97 10.33 7.28 16.31
N GLY A 98 10.25 8.47 16.91
CA GLY A 98 10.52 9.74 16.23
C GLY A 98 9.50 10.09 15.16
N TYR A 99 9.97 10.60 14.01
CA TYR A 99 9.15 11.19 12.95
C TYR A 99 9.50 10.59 11.60
N THR A 100 8.51 10.60 10.67
CA THR A 100 8.77 10.24 9.28
C THR A 100 8.29 11.29 8.29
N THR A 101 8.97 11.40 7.17
CA THR A 101 8.53 12.23 6.03
C THR A 101 7.19 11.74 5.48
N ASP A 102 6.97 10.43 5.48
CA ASP A 102 5.75 9.78 5.03
C ASP A 102 4.52 10.27 5.83
N ASP A 103 4.59 10.24 7.15
CA ASP A 103 3.50 10.67 8.02
C ASP A 103 3.28 12.19 7.94
N ASN A 104 4.35 12.97 7.96
CA ASN A 104 4.27 14.42 7.82
C ASN A 104 3.69 14.86 6.47
N ALA A 105 3.99 14.15 5.39
CA ALA A 105 3.39 14.41 4.07
C ALA A 105 1.88 14.13 4.07
N ARG A 106 1.44 13.04 4.70
CA ARG A 106 0.00 12.73 4.85
C ARG A 106 -0.71 13.74 5.74
N ALA A 107 -0.10 14.11 6.85
CA ALA A 107 -0.63 15.13 7.75
C ALA A 107 -0.73 16.52 7.06
N LEU A 108 0.21 16.85 6.17
CA LEU A 108 0.15 18.06 5.34
C LEU A 108 -1.06 18.04 4.40
N VAL A 109 -1.36 16.89 3.76
CA VAL A 109 -2.57 16.73 2.93
C VAL A 109 -3.82 17.01 3.75
N VAL A 110 -3.94 16.35 4.92
CA VAL A 110 -5.12 16.51 5.81
C VAL A 110 -5.28 17.97 6.23
N SER A 111 -4.21 18.61 6.71
CA SER A 111 -4.26 20.01 7.17
C SER A 111 -4.62 20.97 6.04
N THR A 112 -4.13 20.74 4.82
CA THR A 112 -4.47 21.57 3.65
C THR A 112 -5.95 21.43 3.29
N LEU A 113 -6.50 20.21 3.33
CA LEU A 113 -7.91 19.96 3.03
C LEU A 113 -8.83 20.53 4.13
N LEU A 114 -8.46 20.46 5.40
CA LEU A 114 -9.20 21.09 6.50
C LEU A 114 -9.28 22.61 6.34
N GLU A 115 -8.18 23.25 5.95
CA GLU A 115 -8.16 24.69 5.66
C GLU A 115 -9.06 25.03 4.45
N GLU A 116 -9.09 24.20 3.41
CA GLU A 116 -9.96 24.37 2.23
C GLU A 116 -11.43 24.29 2.63
N LEU A 117 -11.82 23.31 3.46
CA LEU A 117 -13.17 23.13 3.96
C LEU A 117 -13.62 24.22 4.94
N GLY A 118 -12.69 24.99 5.48
CA GLY A 118 -12.96 26.01 6.50
C GLY A 118 -13.08 25.45 7.91
N GLU A 119 -12.83 24.15 8.07
CA GLU A 119 -12.84 23.47 9.37
C GLU A 119 -11.53 23.74 10.11
N GLU A 120 -11.62 24.11 11.41
CA GLU A 120 -10.46 24.32 12.28
C GLU A 120 -9.35 25.20 11.64
N SER A 121 -9.73 26.21 10.85
CA SER A 121 -8.84 26.91 9.90
C SER A 121 -7.53 27.44 10.52
N SER A 122 -7.56 27.97 11.75
CA SER A 122 -6.35 28.46 12.43
C SER A 122 -5.42 27.31 12.84
N THR A 123 -5.98 26.25 13.39
CA THR A 123 -5.26 25.03 13.79
C THR A 123 -4.71 24.32 12.58
N ALA A 124 -5.54 24.12 11.55
CA ALA A 124 -5.14 23.48 10.29
C ALA A 124 -3.96 24.20 9.64
N ARG A 125 -3.99 25.53 9.59
CA ARG A 125 -2.89 26.35 9.07
C ARG A 125 -1.61 26.22 9.90
N SER A 126 -1.72 26.21 11.23
CA SER A 126 -0.57 26.02 12.13
C SER A 126 0.07 24.65 11.92
N LEU A 127 -0.73 23.60 11.79
CA LEU A 127 -0.29 22.24 11.50
C LEU A 127 0.38 22.16 10.12
N ALA A 128 -0.25 22.69 9.08
CA ALA A 128 0.30 22.74 7.72
C ALA A 128 1.67 23.42 7.67
N THR A 129 1.86 24.51 8.45
CA THR A 129 3.15 25.19 8.56
C THR A 129 4.24 24.25 9.07
N ARG A 130 3.98 23.49 10.14
CA ARG A 130 4.94 22.55 10.74
C ARG A 130 5.28 21.41 9.77
N PHE A 131 4.27 20.81 9.16
CA PHE A 131 4.49 19.69 8.24
C PHE A 131 5.22 20.14 6.96
N LEU A 132 4.93 21.32 6.45
CA LEU A 132 5.66 21.85 5.29
C LEU A 132 7.11 22.19 5.66
N ALA A 133 7.35 22.76 6.85
CA ALA A 133 8.69 23.00 7.38
C ALA A 133 9.46 21.68 7.59
N PHE A 134 8.78 20.63 8.07
CA PHE A 134 9.37 19.30 8.16
C PHE A 134 9.82 18.79 6.80
N LEU A 135 8.96 18.85 5.78
CA LEU A 135 9.32 18.41 4.42
C LEU A 135 10.50 19.20 3.86
N TRP A 136 10.56 20.51 4.14
CA TRP A 136 11.73 21.32 3.75
C TRP A 136 13.01 20.83 4.42
N HIS A 137 12.97 20.53 5.70
CA HIS A 137 14.11 19.98 6.46
C HIS A 137 14.49 18.57 6.03
N ALA A 138 13.51 17.75 5.65
CA ALA A 138 13.71 16.38 5.19
C ALA A 138 14.41 16.30 3.81
N PHE A 139 14.27 17.35 2.99
CA PHE A 139 14.82 17.32 1.64
C PHE A 139 16.34 17.47 1.64
N ASN A 140 17.02 16.45 1.12
CA ASN A 140 18.48 16.46 0.97
C ASN A 140 18.86 16.99 -0.41
N GLN A 141 19.34 18.25 -0.46
CA GLN A 141 19.70 18.91 -1.70
C GLN A 141 20.87 18.21 -2.45
N LYS A 142 21.74 17.48 -1.73
CA LYS A 142 22.87 16.79 -2.35
C LYS A 142 22.42 15.59 -3.18
N THR A 143 21.38 14.89 -2.72
CA THR A 143 20.87 13.67 -3.36
C THR A 143 19.62 13.93 -4.22
N GLY A 144 18.94 15.08 -4.06
CA GLY A 144 17.66 15.36 -4.68
C GLY A 144 16.50 14.52 -4.11
N ARG A 145 16.70 13.89 -2.94
CA ARG A 145 15.76 12.96 -2.32
C ARG A 145 15.35 13.44 -0.93
N PHE A 146 14.16 13.04 -0.50
CA PHE A 146 13.77 13.18 0.90
C PHE A 146 14.41 12.08 1.74
N ARG A 147 14.86 12.42 2.95
CA ARG A 147 15.11 11.48 4.04
C ARG A 147 13.76 11.06 4.60
N ASN A 148 13.65 9.90 5.22
CA ASN A 148 12.37 9.48 5.81
C ASN A 148 12.37 9.52 7.34
N PHE A 149 13.38 8.93 7.98
CA PHE A 149 13.38 8.73 9.43
C PHE A 149 14.20 9.79 10.15
N LEU A 150 13.54 10.53 11.04
CA LEU A 150 14.13 11.49 11.97
C LEU A 150 13.89 10.99 13.40
N SER A 151 14.95 10.78 14.17
CA SER A 151 14.83 10.41 15.58
C SER A 151 14.22 11.55 16.43
N TYR A 152 13.77 11.24 17.65
CA TYR A 152 13.18 12.22 18.54
C TYR A 152 14.17 13.34 18.94
N ASP A 153 15.47 13.04 19.01
CA ASP A 153 16.54 14.02 19.22
C ASP A 153 16.91 14.81 17.95
N ARG A 154 16.08 14.73 16.91
CA ARG A 154 16.18 15.46 15.63
C ARG A 154 17.43 15.14 14.82
N CYS A 155 17.91 13.88 14.90
CA CYS A 155 18.98 13.38 14.05
C CYS A 155 18.41 12.54 12.90
N TRP A 156 18.82 12.81 11.66
CA TRP A 156 18.44 11.98 10.53
C TRP A 156 19.14 10.62 10.61
N LEU A 157 18.35 9.54 10.50
CA LEU A 157 18.85 8.16 10.57
C LEU A 157 19.34 7.65 9.22
N GLU A 158 19.07 8.37 8.13
CA GLU A 158 19.43 8.02 6.77
C GLU A 158 19.62 9.25 5.90
N GLU A 159 20.43 9.13 4.86
CA GLU A 159 20.66 10.22 3.89
C GLU A 159 19.65 10.20 2.74
N VAL A 160 19.03 9.05 2.45
CA VAL A 160 18.06 8.85 1.37
C VAL A 160 16.96 7.92 1.87
N GLY A 161 15.74 8.43 1.92
CA GLY A 161 14.56 7.66 2.27
C GLY A 161 14.05 6.80 1.11
N SER A 162 12.99 6.04 1.37
CA SER A 162 12.35 5.17 0.38
C SER A 162 11.78 5.95 -0.81
N GLU A 163 11.56 5.26 -1.93
CA GLU A 163 10.83 5.84 -3.06
C GLU A 163 9.39 6.20 -2.67
N ASP A 164 8.80 5.41 -1.76
CA ASP A 164 7.44 5.59 -1.29
C ASP A 164 7.28 6.89 -0.48
N SER A 165 8.18 7.14 0.47
CA SER A 165 8.18 8.39 1.25
C SER A 165 8.37 9.61 0.36
N HIS A 166 9.24 9.50 -0.66
CA HIS A 166 9.44 10.57 -1.64
C HIS A 166 8.19 10.82 -2.48
N GLY A 167 7.54 9.76 -2.99
CA GLY A 167 6.28 9.91 -3.73
C GLY A 167 5.17 10.53 -2.89
N ARG A 168 5.08 10.18 -1.60
CA ARG A 168 4.12 10.79 -0.67
C ARG A 168 4.42 12.26 -0.40
N ALA A 169 5.70 12.63 -0.29
CA ALA A 169 6.08 14.03 -0.17
C ALA A 169 5.62 14.83 -1.41
N LEU A 170 5.83 14.30 -2.62
CA LEU A 170 5.32 14.93 -3.85
C LEU A 170 3.79 15.02 -3.87
N PHE A 171 3.08 14.00 -3.37
CA PHE A 171 1.62 14.07 -3.21
C PHE A 171 1.21 15.21 -2.27
N GLY A 172 1.83 15.32 -1.09
CA GLY A 172 1.56 16.40 -0.14
C GLY A 172 1.81 17.79 -0.75
N LEU A 173 2.96 17.97 -1.39
CA LEU A 173 3.32 19.21 -2.06
C LEU A 173 2.36 19.57 -3.20
N GLY A 174 1.98 18.60 -4.04
CA GLY A 174 1.00 18.81 -5.12
C GLY A 174 -0.39 19.20 -4.58
N THR A 175 -0.78 18.66 -3.43
CA THR A 175 -2.02 19.04 -2.74
C THR A 175 -1.96 20.49 -2.25
N VAL A 176 -0.85 20.91 -1.63
CA VAL A 176 -0.66 22.30 -1.22
C VAL A 176 -0.74 23.25 -2.41
N LEU A 177 -0.07 22.92 -3.52
CA LEU A 177 -0.08 23.75 -4.73
C LEU A 177 -1.47 23.98 -5.29
N SER A 178 -2.27 22.89 -5.38
CA SER A 178 -3.60 22.97 -5.98
C SER A 178 -4.68 23.52 -5.05
N ARG A 179 -4.53 23.37 -3.72
CA ARG A 179 -5.62 23.57 -2.77
C ARG A 179 -5.38 24.62 -1.71
N ALA A 180 -4.12 24.84 -1.26
CA ALA A 180 -3.85 25.84 -0.23
C ALA A 180 -4.22 27.26 -0.70
N LYS A 181 -4.65 28.09 0.24
CA LYS A 181 -4.96 29.51 -0.02
C LYS A 181 -3.72 30.39 0.11
N ASP A 182 -2.78 29.98 0.96
CA ASP A 182 -1.59 30.76 1.30
C ASP A 182 -0.54 30.76 0.17
N ALA A 183 -0.14 31.94 -0.29
CA ALA A 183 0.83 32.08 -1.37
C ALA A 183 2.24 31.66 -0.94
N GLY A 184 2.61 31.83 0.34
CA GLY A 184 3.89 31.41 0.89
C GLY A 184 4.02 29.90 0.91
N PHE A 185 2.95 29.18 1.31
CA PHE A 185 2.90 27.73 1.25
C PHE A 185 3.07 27.22 -0.18
N LYS A 186 2.35 27.79 -1.14
CA LYS A 186 2.48 27.46 -2.56
C LYS A 186 3.90 27.72 -3.08
N GLY A 187 4.50 28.84 -2.70
CA GLY A 187 5.87 29.18 -3.11
C GLY A 187 6.89 28.15 -2.63
N LEU A 188 6.82 27.76 -1.35
CA LEU A 188 7.72 26.75 -0.78
C LEU A 188 7.46 25.35 -1.36
N ALA A 189 6.20 24.96 -1.47
CA ALA A 189 5.80 23.69 -2.05
C ALA A 189 6.25 23.56 -3.52
N ASN A 190 6.11 24.63 -4.32
CA ASN A 190 6.60 24.66 -5.70
C ASN A 190 8.12 24.43 -5.76
N ARG A 191 8.87 25.18 -4.94
CA ARG A 191 10.33 25.03 -4.90
C ARG A 191 10.75 23.60 -4.57
N LEU A 192 10.16 23.00 -3.54
CA LEU A 192 10.43 21.60 -3.16
C LEU A 192 10.03 20.62 -4.26
N PHE A 193 8.84 20.80 -4.84
CA PHE A 193 8.31 19.91 -5.88
C PHE A 193 9.26 19.85 -7.07
N VAL A 194 9.67 21.00 -7.58
CA VAL A 194 10.59 21.11 -8.73
C VAL A 194 11.95 20.47 -8.44
N LEU A 195 12.48 20.68 -7.22
CA LEU A 195 13.77 20.10 -6.82
C LEU A 195 13.69 18.57 -6.65
N ALA A 196 12.56 18.05 -6.18
CA ALA A 196 12.38 16.63 -5.88
C ALA A 196 11.95 15.81 -7.11
N LEU A 197 11.23 16.41 -8.06
CA LEU A 197 10.65 15.69 -9.21
C LEU A 197 11.65 14.88 -10.05
N PRO A 198 12.88 15.36 -10.35
CA PRO A 198 13.82 14.60 -11.18
C PRO A 198 14.17 13.21 -10.66
N ALA A 199 14.14 12.99 -9.35
CA ALA A 199 14.46 11.69 -8.73
C ALA A 199 13.48 10.58 -9.12
N VAL A 200 12.24 10.94 -9.48
CA VAL A 200 11.16 10.00 -9.85
C VAL A 200 11.51 9.13 -11.05
N ARG A 201 12.35 9.62 -11.96
CA ARG A 201 12.77 8.85 -13.15
C ARG A 201 13.44 7.53 -12.80
N GLN A 202 14.10 7.46 -11.64
CA GLN A 202 14.83 6.28 -11.15
C GLN A 202 13.93 5.33 -10.32
N PHE A 203 12.68 5.69 -10.07
CA PHE A 203 11.78 4.89 -9.24
C PHE A 203 11.34 3.62 -9.93
N SER A 204 11.24 2.57 -9.13
CA SER A 204 10.79 1.23 -9.51
C SER A 204 9.52 0.80 -8.75
N SER A 205 9.21 1.43 -7.62
CA SER A 205 8.04 1.09 -6.79
C SER A 205 6.74 1.59 -7.41
N PRO A 206 5.77 0.71 -7.70
CA PRO A 206 4.46 1.10 -8.25
C PRO A 206 3.69 2.02 -7.31
N ARG A 207 3.83 1.84 -6.01
CA ARG A 207 3.18 2.67 -5.02
C ARG A 207 3.77 4.08 -5.00
N ALA A 208 5.08 4.22 -5.15
CA ALA A 208 5.73 5.51 -5.29
C ALA A 208 5.29 6.23 -6.58
N TRP A 209 5.13 5.50 -7.68
CA TRP A 209 4.57 6.05 -8.93
C TRP A 209 3.16 6.57 -8.74
N ALA A 210 2.29 5.81 -8.06
CA ALA A 210 0.91 6.21 -7.82
C ALA A 210 0.83 7.53 -7.02
N PHE A 211 1.57 7.66 -5.92
CA PHE A 211 1.61 8.90 -5.14
C PHE A 211 2.20 10.06 -5.94
N THR A 212 3.25 9.82 -6.71
CA THR A 212 3.84 10.83 -7.59
C THR A 212 2.84 11.32 -8.63
N LEU A 213 2.06 10.43 -9.26
CA LEU A 213 1.04 10.79 -10.25
C LEU A 213 -0.05 11.68 -9.64
N ILE A 214 -0.48 11.40 -8.40
CA ILE A 214 -1.44 12.26 -7.70
C ILE A 214 -0.83 13.65 -7.43
N GLY A 215 0.43 13.69 -6.99
CA GLY A 215 1.15 14.95 -6.79
C GLY A 215 1.32 15.76 -8.07
N LEU A 216 1.66 15.08 -9.19
CA LEU A 216 1.78 15.68 -10.51
C LEU A 216 0.45 16.22 -11.04
N ASP A 217 -0.68 15.55 -10.76
CA ASP A 217 -1.99 16.09 -11.11
C ASP A 217 -2.24 17.42 -10.40
N GLY A 218 -1.98 17.48 -9.09
CA GLY A 218 -2.10 18.72 -8.32
C GLY A 218 -1.17 19.83 -8.83
N TYR A 219 0.08 19.50 -9.13
CA TYR A 219 1.07 20.44 -9.67
C TYR A 219 0.64 20.99 -11.03
N LEU A 220 0.27 20.12 -11.96
CA LEU A 220 -0.08 20.51 -13.35
C LEU A 220 -1.41 21.24 -13.46
N ARG A 221 -2.29 21.19 -12.46
CA ARG A 221 -3.47 22.07 -12.38
C ARG A 221 -3.08 23.54 -12.27
N VAL A 222 -1.92 23.83 -11.68
CA VAL A 222 -1.40 25.20 -11.51
C VAL A 222 -0.37 25.56 -12.57
N PHE A 223 0.49 24.61 -12.92
CA PHE A 223 1.61 24.79 -13.85
C PHE A 223 1.45 23.91 -15.10
N ALA A 224 0.31 24.06 -15.79
CA ALA A 224 -0.04 23.22 -16.95
C ALA A 224 0.99 23.22 -18.08
N GLY A 225 1.80 24.27 -18.21
CA GLY A 225 2.83 24.41 -19.25
C GLY A 225 4.19 23.78 -18.92
N ASP A 226 4.38 23.18 -17.75
CA ASP A 226 5.66 22.58 -17.36
C ASP A 226 5.87 21.25 -18.10
N ARG A 227 6.75 21.28 -19.12
CA ARG A 227 7.05 20.10 -19.93
C ARG A 227 7.73 18.99 -19.17
N ILE A 228 8.61 19.30 -18.21
CA ILE A 228 9.32 18.29 -17.41
C ILE A 228 8.32 17.51 -16.57
N ALA A 229 7.36 18.22 -15.97
CA ALA A 229 6.29 17.59 -15.19
C ALA A 229 5.34 16.76 -16.09
N GLN A 230 4.99 17.25 -17.27
CA GLN A 230 4.18 16.51 -18.25
C GLN A 230 4.87 15.22 -18.70
N ASP A 231 6.15 15.31 -19.07
CA ASP A 231 6.93 14.15 -19.52
C ASP A 231 7.07 13.13 -18.38
N THR A 232 7.36 13.59 -17.16
CA THR A 232 7.44 12.72 -15.98
C THR A 232 6.11 12.03 -15.70
N ARG A 233 4.98 12.75 -15.81
CA ARG A 233 3.64 12.16 -15.67
C ARG A 233 3.38 11.09 -16.73
N HIS A 234 3.71 11.37 -17.98
CA HIS A 234 3.52 10.43 -19.08
C HIS A 234 4.36 9.15 -18.87
N ASP A 235 5.65 9.29 -18.58
CA ASP A 235 6.55 8.16 -18.38
C ASP A 235 6.15 7.31 -17.16
N THR A 236 5.82 7.96 -16.05
CA THR A 236 5.38 7.27 -14.83
C THR A 236 4.05 6.56 -15.04
N GLY A 237 3.10 7.20 -15.73
CA GLY A 237 1.81 6.61 -16.10
C GLY A 237 1.99 5.39 -17.03
N ARG A 238 2.84 5.49 -18.04
CA ARG A 238 3.16 4.37 -18.95
C ARG A 238 3.76 3.18 -18.18
N LYS A 239 4.76 3.39 -17.33
CA LYS A 239 5.33 2.33 -16.48
C LYS A 239 4.27 1.65 -15.61
N THR A 240 3.35 2.43 -15.03
CA THR A 240 2.27 1.91 -14.18
C THR A 240 1.31 1.03 -14.99
N VAL A 241 0.91 1.46 -16.19
CA VAL A 241 0.04 0.69 -17.08
C VAL A 241 0.71 -0.59 -17.55
N GLU A 242 1.97 -0.52 -17.99
CA GLU A 242 2.77 -1.69 -18.40
C GLU A 242 2.86 -2.74 -17.30
N LEU A 243 3.07 -2.32 -16.05
CA LEU A 243 3.12 -3.22 -14.90
C LEU A 243 1.77 -3.90 -14.64
N ILE A 244 0.67 -3.13 -14.65
CA ILE A 244 -0.69 -3.67 -14.47
C ILE A 244 -1.02 -4.68 -15.56
N GLN A 245 -0.68 -4.36 -16.82
CA GLN A 245 -0.87 -5.27 -17.94
C GLN A 245 -0.05 -6.55 -17.79
N ALA A 246 1.23 -6.45 -17.43
CA ALA A 246 2.10 -7.60 -17.22
C ALA A 246 1.58 -8.52 -16.10
N ASP A 247 1.14 -7.96 -14.95
CA ASP A 247 0.56 -8.74 -13.85
C ASP A 247 -0.78 -9.38 -14.27
N PHE A 248 -1.63 -8.64 -14.97
CA PHE A 248 -2.90 -9.17 -15.47
C PHE A 248 -2.69 -10.33 -16.45
N PHE A 249 -1.80 -10.16 -17.44
CA PHE A 249 -1.52 -11.21 -18.42
C PHE A 249 -0.85 -12.43 -17.78
N SER A 250 0.05 -12.24 -16.80
CA SER A 250 0.66 -13.34 -16.08
C SER A 250 -0.36 -14.14 -15.27
N ARG A 251 -1.31 -13.48 -14.61
CA ARG A 251 -2.40 -14.13 -13.88
C ARG A 251 -3.38 -14.84 -14.81
N VAL A 252 -3.73 -14.25 -15.94
CA VAL A 252 -4.57 -14.88 -16.97
C VAL A 252 -3.88 -16.11 -17.57
N ALA A 253 -2.58 -16.04 -17.84
CA ALA A 253 -1.80 -17.18 -18.33
C ALA A 253 -1.73 -18.31 -17.29
N LEU A 254 -1.55 -18.00 -16.00
CA LEU A 254 -1.59 -18.96 -14.92
C LEU A 254 -2.95 -19.67 -14.80
N VAL A 255 -4.05 -18.92 -14.88
CA VAL A 255 -5.41 -19.47 -14.84
C VAL A 255 -5.66 -20.35 -16.07
N ARG A 256 -5.24 -19.93 -17.26
CA ARG A 256 -5.34 -20.76 -18.48
C ARG A 256 -4.49 -22.02 -18.39
N GLY A 257 -3.25 -21.92 -17.91
CA GLY A 257 -2.37 -23.06 -17.68
C GLY A 257 -2.95 -24.04 -16.65
N TYR A 258 -3.53 -23.55 -15.57
CA TYR A 258 -4.21 -24.36 -14.56
C TYR A 258 -5.45 -25.10 -15.13
N ASN A 259 -6.28 -24.42 -15.91
CA ASN A 259 -7.43 -25.03 -16.58
C ASN A 259 -6.99 -26.08 -17.59
N TYR A 260 -5.92 -25.83 -18.36
CA TYR A 260 -5.35 -26.82 -19.27
C TYR A 260 -4.85 -28.07 -18.56
N LEU A 261 -4.21 -27.94 -17.39
CA LEU A 261 -3.78 -29.08 -16.58
C LEU A 261 -4.97 -29.87 -16.01
N LEU A 262 -6.02 -29.21 -15.56
CA LEU A 262 -7.25 -29.86 -15.08
C LEU A 262 -7.98 -30.61 -16.18
N GLU A 263 -8.02 -30.08 -17.41
CA GLU A 263 -8.61 -30.77 -18.56
C GLU A 263 -7.77 -31.99 -18.95
N ARG A 264 -6.45 -31.90 -18.89
CA ARG A 264 -5.56 -33.00 -19.18
C ARG A 264 -5.68 -34.16 -18.17
N GLU A 265 -5.87 -33.84 -16.88
CA GLU A 265 -6.15 -34.88 -15.86
C GLU A 265 -7.52 -35.54 -16.05
N ARG A 266 -8.53 -34.79 -16.53
CA ARG A 266 -9.86 -35.37 -16.87
C ARG A 266 -9.83 -36.26 -18.09
N THR A 267 -8.96 -36.01 -19.04
CA THR A 267 -8.83 -36.81 -20.28
C THR A 267 -7.87 -37.98 -20.15
N SER A 268 -7.01 -38.00 -19.12
CA SER A 268 -6.14 -39.13 -18.76
C SER A 268 -6.74 -39.98 -17.66
N GLY A 269 -8.01 -40.35 -17.79
CA GLY A 269 -8.64 -41.39 -17.00
C GLY A 269 -7.89 -42.73 -17.20
N PRO A 270 -7.86 -43.61 -16.18
CA PRO A 270 -7.07 -44.83 -16.23
C PRO A 270 -7.49 -45.68 -17.45
N THR A 271 -6.58 -45.82 -18.39
CA THR A 271 -6.69 -46.88 -19.42
C THR A 271 -6.60 -48.20 -18.71
N CYS A 272 -7.74 -48.85 -18.53
CA CYS A 272 -7.77 -50.28 -18.18
C CYS A 272 -7.01 -51.04 -19.26
N SER A 273 -5.79 -51.44 -18.97
CA SER A 273 -5.09 -52.50 -19.72
C SER A 273 -5.83 -53.83 -19.47
N GLY A 274 -6.73 -54.16 -20.39
CA GLY A 274 -7.37 -55.46 -20.40
C GLY A 274 -6.34 -56.54 -20.71
N GLN A 275 -6.04 -57.38 -19.73
CA GLN A 275 -5.48 -58.68 -19.95
C GLN A 275 -6.57 -59.56 -20.57
N THR A 276 -6.31 -60.01 -21.80
CA THR A 276 -7.06 -61.04 -22.47
C THR A 276 -6.70 -62.40 -21.86
N ASP A 277 -7.64 -63.01 -21.18
CA ASP A 277 -7.65 -64.50 -21.08
C ASP A 277 -8.99 -64.99 -21.60
N GLY A 278 -8.83 -65.90 -22.57
CA GLY A 278 -9.92 -66.50 -23.33
C GLY A 278 -10.73 -67.50 -22.53
N THR A 279 -12.01 -67.43 -22.74
CA THR A 279 -12.80 -68.69 -23.03
C THR A 279 -14.21 -68.34 -23.49
N SER A 280 -14.55 -68.95 -24.56
CA SER A 280 -15.82 -69.00 -25.24
C SER A 280 -17.09 -69.16 -24.38
N ARG A 281 -18.19 -68.54 -24.76
CA ARG A 281 -19.40 -69.20 -25.25
C ARG A 281 -20.55 -68.28 -25.58
N CYS A 282 -21.15 -68.70 -26.68
CA CYS A 282 -22.32 -68.24 -27.37
C CYS A 282 -23.61 -67.97 -26.59
N CYS A 283 -24.51 -67.33 -27.36
CA CYS A 283 -25.98 -67.29 -27.25
C CYS A 283 -26.48 -65.99 -26.50
N GLY A 284 -27.36 -65.24 -27.04
CA GLY A 284 -28.37 -65.36 -28.07
C GLY A 284 -29.36 -64.21 -27.89
N ASN A 285 -29.76 -63.74 -29.02
CA ASN A 285 -31.03 -63.15 -29.45
C ASN A 285 -32.04 -62.50 -28.55
N ARG A 286 -32.56 -61.36 -29.15
CA ARG A 286 -33.94 -60.79 -29.08
C ARG A 286 -34.16 -59.80 -27.92
N THR A 287 -34.67 -58.66 -28.14
CA THR A 287 -35.55 -57.97 -29.10
C THR A 287 -35.26 -56.50 -29.05
#